data_85a0b2ac9ed1eab25bd111a5c8b31542
#
_entry.id   85a0b2ac9ed1eab25bd111a5c8b31542
#
_cell.length_a   1.000
_cell.length_b   1.000
_cell.length_c   1.000
_cell.angle_alpha   90.00
_cell.angle_beta   90.00
_cell.angle_gamma   90.00
#
_symmetry.space_group_name_H-M   'P 1'
#
loop_
_entity.id
_entity.type
_entity.pdbx_description
1 polymer ?
#
loop_
_entity_poly.entity_id
_entity_poly.type
_entity_poly.pdbx_seq_one_letter_code
_entity_poly.pdbx_strand_id
1 'polypeptide(L)'
;MKRLGIGTAAVAGTAVLADCRNSGGNRMQDEPPVGKMTFRENPATHDRVSLLGYGMMRLPTVGQGEAEAGKRQKGDETIDQDMVNRQVDYALSHGVNYFDTAPVYCKGLSERATGTALKRHKRSSYFLATKMSNMHAFTREASTAMFNNSLKELQTTYIDYYLLHIIGGSDEEHEPMELFQARFIDNGILDFLLQKRKEGVIRNLGFSFHGDQNVFDHTLSMHDAGKVHWDFVQIEMNYLDWSHAHEINEANVNASYLYGELQKRGIPAVIMEPLLGGRLANLPAPVVAKLKQRAPERSVASWAFRYCGSHKGVLTALSGMTFMEHLKDNLRSFCPLEPLSDREKVWLEGPLAREIMSYRTIPCNDCKYCMPCPYGLDIPGTFVHYNHIVMEGHLTDNLKDPQYKKYRREYLVSYDRAVPKVRQADHCIGCGHCLPLCPQQIMIPDEMHRISSFVDKLKANS
;
A
#
# COMPACT_ATOMS: atom_id res chain seq x y z
N MET A 1 52.24 -17.37 71.89
CA MET A 1 51.72 -18.74 71.66
C MET A 1 51.29 -18.83 70.25
N LYS A 2 51.89 -19.76 69.52
CA LYS A 2 51.72 -20.05 68.11
C LYS A 2 50.32 -20.63 67.81
N ARG A 3 49.70 -20.25 66.75
CA ARG A 3 48.77 -21.11 65.98
C ARG A 3 49.00 -20.94 64.48
N LEU A 4 49.39 -22.01 63.87
CA LEU A 4 49.49 -22.24 62.49
C LEU A 4 48.06 -22.20 61.88
N GLY A 5 47.89 -21.57 60.75
CA GLY A 5 46.74 -21.66 59.90
C GLY A 5 47.14 -22.22 58.51
N ILE A 6 46.57 -23.32 58.16
CA ILE A 6 46.82 -24.08 56.95
C ILE A 6 46.15 -23.34 55.76
N GLY A 7 46.95 -23.02 54.76
CA GLY A 7 46.43 -22.45 53.49
C GLY A 7 45.80 -23.51 52.62
N THR A 8 44.57 -23.24 52.15
CA THR A 8 43.94 -23.88 51.02
C THR A 8 44.00 -22.98 49.79
N ALA A 9 44.77 -23.38 48.82
CA ALA A 9 44.84 -22.73 47.54
C ALA A 9 43.51 -22.94 46.79
N ALA A 10 42.72 -21.87 46.63
CA ALA A 10 41.60 -21.84 45.72
C ALA A 10 42.11 -21.45 44.36
N VAL A 11 42.01 -22.38 43.40
CA VAL A 11 42.22 -22.12 41.98
C VAL A 11 41.04 -21.27 41.50
N ALA A 12 41.30 -19.98 41.31
CA ALA A 12 40.34 -19.09 40.67
C ALA A 12 40.34 -19.35 39.18
N GLY A 13 39.37 -20.15 38.74
CA GLY A 13 38.99 -20.24 37.34
C GLY A 13 38.36 -18.92 36.91
N THR A 14 39.11 -18.09 36.22
CA THR A 14 38.59 -16.92 35.50
C THR A 14 37.67 -17.41 34.39
N ALA A 15 36.39 -17.52 34.69
CA ALA A 15 35.37 -17.53 33.68
C ALA A 15 35.37 -16.17 32.99
N VAL A 16 35.96 -16.09 31.80
CA VAL A 16 35.77 -14.97 30.89
C VAL A 16 34.28 -15.02 30.48
N LEU A 17 33.43 -14.37 31.26
CA LEU A 17 32.14 -13.93 30.78
C LEU A 17 32.44 -12.93 29.67
N ALA A 18 32.36 -13.42 28.41
CA ALA A 18 32.26 -12.54 27.28
C ALA A 18 30.99 -11.69 27.50
N ASP A 19 31.24 -10.48 27.99
CA ASP A 19 30.24 -9.42 28.07
C ASP A 19 29.87 -9.06 26.62
N CYS A 20 28.93 -9.84 26.05
CA CYS A 20 28.22 -9.43 24.86
C CYS A 20 27.38 -8.23 25.27
N ARG A 21 28.01 -7.15 25.64
CA ARG A 21 27.42 -5.84 25.56
C ARG A 21 27.13 -5.62 24.07
N ASN A 22 25.90 -5.88 23.77
CA ASN A 22 25.23 -5.46 22.57
C ASN A 22 25.55 -3.96 22.39
N SER A 23 26.61 -3.68 21.63
CA SER A 23 26.88 -2.36 21.11
C SER A 23 25.90 -2.08 19.97
N GLY A 24 24.63 -2.26 20.28
CA GLY A 24 23.53 -1.60 19.62
C GLY A 24 23.65 -0.12 19.97
N GLY A 25 24.63 0.54 19.39
CA GLY A 25 24.60 1.98 19.31
C GLY A 25 23.25 2.31 18.70
N ASN A 26 22.41 2.95 19.48
CA ASN A 26 21.27 3.71 19.04
C ASN A 26 21.85 4.76 18.07
N ARG A 27 22.14 4.36 16.81
CA ARG A 27 22.35 5.32 15.74
C ARG A 27 21.00 6.04 15.69
N MET A 28 20.93 7.23 16.25
CA MET A 28 19.90 8.19 15.88
C MET A 28 19.93 8.17 14.35
N GLN A 29 18.90 7.56 13.77
CA GLN A 29 18.80 7.54 12.30
C GLN A 29 18.81 9.01 11.91
N ASP A 30 19.83 9.43 11.17
CA ASP A 30 19.98 10.81 10.75
C ASP A 30 18.66 11.28 10.13
N GLU A 31 18.21 12.46 10.55
CA GLU A 31 17.00 13.07 10.01
C GLU A 31 17.11 13.16 8.49
N PRO A 32 16.04 12.89 7.73
CA PRO A 32 16.05 13.05 6.28
C PRO A 32 16.45 14.47 5.88
N PRO A 33 17.26 14.65 4.83
CA PRO A 33 17.75 15.97 4.44
C PRO A 33 16.62 16.87 3.92
N VAL A 34 16.49 18.07 4.53
CA VAL A 34 15.54 19.10 4.10
C VAL A 34 16.01 19.77 2.80
N GLY A 35 15.08 20.13 1.94
CA GLY A 35 15.36 20.85 0.68
C GLY A 35 16.02 19.99 -0.40
N LYS A 36 16.02 18.67 -0.25
CA LYS A 36 16.61 17.70 -1.19
C LYS A 36 15.56 16.81 -1.89
N MET A 37 14.27 17.07 -1.71
CA MET A 37 13.21 16.34 -2.40
C MET A 37 13.43 16.35 -3.90
N THR A 38 13.31 15.16 -4.50
CA THR A 38 13.27 15.02 -5.96
C THR A 38 11.87 15.35 -6.47
N PHE A 39 11.80 16.21 -7.48
CA PHE A 39 10.55 16.62 -8.12
C PHE A 39 10.48 16.13 -9.56
N ARG A 40 9.25 16.01 -10.06
CA ARG A 40 8.93 15.81 -11.47
C ARG A 40 7.97 16.91 -11.92
N GLU A 41 7.99 17.22 -13.19
CA GLU A 41 7.08 18.19 -13.80
C GLU A 41 5.98 17.46 -14.55
N ASN A 42 4.72 17.86 -14.30
CA ASN A 42 3.61 17.41 -15.13
C ASN A 42 3.72 18.12 -16.49
N PRO A 43 3.86 17.38 -17.61
CA PRO A 43 4.09 17.99 -18.91
C PRO A 43 2.90 18.83 -19.42
N ALA A 44 1.68 18.59 -18.92
CA ALA A 44 0.48 19.32 -19.33
C ALA A 44 0.29 20.66 -18.61
N THR A 45 0.65 20.72 -17.32
CA THR A 45 0.35 21.89 -16.45
C THR A 45 1.60 22.56 -15.88
N HIS A 46 2.78 22.00 -16.10
CA HIS A 46 4.05 22.43 -15.50
C HIS A 46 4.06 22.41 -13.97
N ASP A 47 3.14 21.67 -13.36
CA ASP A 47 3.13 21.45 -11.93
C ASP A 47 4.40 20.70 -11.50
N ARG A 48 5.14 21.29 -10.57
CA ARG A 48 6.34 20.69 -9.99
C ARG A 48 5.96 19.81 -8.79
N VAL A 49 5.74 18.54 -9.05
CA VAL A 49 5.23 17.54 -8.09
C VAL A 49 6.37 16.80 -7.41
N SER A 50 6.30 16.60 -6.08
CA SER A 50 7.26 15.75 -5.34
C SER A 50 7.16 14.31 -5.79
N LEU A 51 8.30 13.66 -6.01
CA LEU A 51 8.33 12.28 -6.46
C LEU A 51 7.83 11.30 -5.39
N LEU A 52 7.86 11.67 -4.11
CA LEU A 52 7.10 11.03 -3.03
C LEU A 52 5.75 11.73 -2.88
N GLY A 53 4.65 11.00 -3.09
CA GLY A 53 3.29 11.44 -2.79
C GLY A 53 2.80 10.81 -1.48
N TYR A 54 1.99 11.56 -0.73
CA TYR A 54 1.39 11.08 0.51
C TYR A 54 0.02 10.46 0.24
N GLY A 55 -0.07 9.11 0.33
CA GLY A 55 -1.33 8.37 0.25
C GLY A 55 -2.07 8.41 1.60
N MET A 56 -3.27 9.01 1.62
CA MET A 56 -4.07 9.20 2.84
C MET A 56 -5.03 8.04 3.13
N MET A 57 -4.80 6.87 2.53
CA MET A 57 -5.62 5.67 2.72
C MET A 57 -5.33 4.96 4.05
N ARG A 58 -4.15 5.14 4.63
CA ARG A 58 -3.66 4.41 5.81
C ARG A 58 -3.26 5.38 6.93
N LEU A 59 -4.20 6.26 7.30
CA LEU A 59 -3.98 7.25 8.35
C LEU A 59 -3.80 6.58 9.73
N PRO A 60 -3.00 7.18 10.63
CA PRO A 60 -2.85 6.72 12.01
C PRO A 60 -4.17 6.80 12.77
N THR A 61 -4.37 5.88 13.72
CA THR A 61 -5.55 5.82 14.58
C THR A 61 -5.17 5.95 16.04
N VAL A 62 -6.11 6.40 16.86
CA VAL A 62 -5.91 6.57 18.30
C VAL A 62 -5.53 5.23 18.94
N GLY A 63 -4.47 5.22 19.77
CA GLY A 63 -3.95 4.02 20.42
C GLY A 63 -2.95 3.21 19.59
N GLN A 64 -2.68 3.60 18.34
CA GLN A 64 -1.54 3.08 17.58
C GLN A 64 -0.26 3.82 17.99
N GLY A 65 0.51 3.23 18.90
CA GLY A 65 1.83 3.77 19.28
C GLY A 65 2.91 3.46 18.23
N GLU A 66 4.02 4.24 18.24
CA GLU A 66 5.17 4.02 17.36
C GLU A 66 5.78 2.60 17.52
N ALA A 67 5.73 2.04 18.74
CA ALA A 67 6.17 0.68 19.04
C ALA A 67 5.30 -0.42 18.40
N GLU A 68 4.18 -0.08 17.81
CA GLU A 68 3.25 -0.99 17.14
C GLU A 68 3.38 -0.99 15.61
N ALA A 69 4.49 -0.45 15.09
CA ALA A 69 4.81 -0.49 13.67
C ALA A 69 4.70 -1.92 13.14
N GLY A 70 3.86 -2.13 12.13
CA GLY A 70 3.54 -3.45 11.59
C GLY A 70 2.33 -4.13 12.25
N LYS A 71 1.77 -3.63 13.36
CA LYS A 71 0.47 -4.06 13.82
C LYS A 71 -0.63 -3.48 12.93
N ARG A 72 -1.60 -4.34 12.66
CA ARG A 72 -2.71 -4.00 11.81
C ARG A 72 -3.65 -3.00 12.49
N GLN A 73 -4.09 -2.01 11.72
CA GLN A 73 -5.14 -1.09 12.13
C GLN A 73 -6.46 -1.85 12.41
N LYS A 74 -7.05 -1.69 13.58
CA LYS A 74 -8.36 -2.25 13.90
C LYS A 74 -9.45 -1.45 13.20
N GLY A 75 -10.48 -2.15 12.74
CA GLY A 75 -11.48 -1.59 11.83
C GLY A 75 -12.37 -0.45 12.34
N ASP A 76 -12.42 -0.19 13.66
CA ASP A 76 -13.33 0.78 14.27
C ASP A 76 -12.62 1.95 14.96
N GLU A 77 -11.32 2.10 14.69
CA GLU A 77 -10.50 3.09 15.38
C GLU A 77 -10.67 4.49 14.81
N THR A 78 -10.76 5.46 15.71
CA THR A 78 -10.83 6.89 15.38
C THR A 78 -9.48 7.34 14.81
N ILE A 79 -9.49 8.14 13.75
CA ILE A 79 -8.26 8.74 13.21
C ILE A 79 -7.61 9.62 14.28
N ASP A 80 -6.31 9.43 14.50
CA ASP A 80 -5.48 10.33 15.31
C ASP A 80 -5.15 11.58 14.51
N GLN A 81 -6.05 12.57 14.57
CA GLN A 81 -5.89 13.82 13.82
C GLN A 81 -4.62 14.58 14.20
N ASP A 82 -4.18 14.52 15.44
CA ASP A 82 -2.95 15.20 15.88
C ASP A 82 -1.71 14.55 15.26
N MET A 83 -1.68 13.22 15.15
CA MET A 83 -0.62 12.51 14.46
C MET A 83 -0.65 12.82 12.95
N VAL A 84 -1.83 12.81 12.32
CA VAL A 84 -2.00 13.21 10.91
C VAL A 84 -1.45 14.62 10.68
N ASN A 85 -1.81 15.56 11.56
CA ASN A 85 -1.32 16.94 11.48
C ASN A 85 0.21 17.01 11.56
N ARG A 86 0.83 16.32 12.54
CA ARG A 86 2.29 16.27 12.67
C ARG A 86 2.98 15.67 11.45
N GLN A 87 2.42 14.58 10.91
CA GLN A 87 2.98 13.92 9.73
C GLN A 87 2.86 14.80 8.48
N VAL A 88 1.73 15.47 8.28
CA VAL A 88 1.54 16.41 7.15
C VAL A 88 2.50 17.60 7.27
N ASP A 89 2.65 18.19 8.46
CA ASP A 89 3.60 19.28 8.71
C ASP A 89 5.04 18.86 8.38
N TYR A 90 5.42 17.67 8.85
CA TYR A 90 6.75 17.13 8.61
C TYR A 90 6.98 16.82 7.12
N ALA A 91 6.00 16.22 6.44
CA ALA A 91 6.07 15.91 5.01
C ALA A 91 6.26 17.19 4.16
N LEU A 92 5.44 18.22 4.41
CA LEU A 92 5.54 19.52 3.72
C LEU A 92 6.87 20.21 3.99
N SER A 93 7.39 20.16 5.23
CA SER A 93 8.70 20.78 5.57
C SER A 93 9.86 20.08 4.85
N HIS A 94 9.71 18.84 4.42
CA HIS A 94 10.69 18.06 3.64
C HIS A 94 10.41 18.09 2.13
N GLY A 95 9.40 18.85 1.68
CA GLY A 95 9.12 19.09 0.27
C GLY A 95 8.11 18.12 -0.37
N VAL A 96 7.47 17.22 0.40
CA VAL A 96 6.31 16.47 -0.10
C VAL A 96 5.18 17.47 -0.35
N ASN A 97 4.66 17.49 -1.57
CA ASN A 97 3.61 18.42 -1.94
C ASN A 97 2.42 17.80 -2.69
N TYR A 98 2.34 16.47 -2.78
CA TYR A 98 1.21 15.76 -3.39
C TYR A 98 0.53 14.87 -2.35
N PHE A 99 -0.77 15.09 -2.12
CA PHE A 99 -1.59 14.38 -1.14
C PHE A 99 -2.78 13.73 -1.85
N ASP A 100 -2.86 12.40 -1.76
CA ASP A 100 -3.87 11.58 -2.45
C ASP A 100 -4.86 10.96 -1.47
N THR A 101 -6.15 11.25 -1.65
CA THR A 101 -7.24 10.70 -0.85
C THR A 101 -8.39 10.19 -1.73
N ALA A 102 -9.47 9.74 -1.10
CA ALA A 102 -10.72 9.37 -1.76
C ALA A 102 -11.88 9.37 -0.74
N PRO A 103 -13.14 9.56 -1.20
CA PRO A 103 -14.33 9.50 -0.35
C PRO A 103 -14.48 8.21 0.45
N VAL A 104 -13.99 7.08 -0.07
CA VAL A 104 -14.12 5.75 0.56
C VAL A 104 -12.98 5.40 1.52
N TYR A 105 -11.88 6.17 1.53
CA TYR A 105 -10.73 5.87 2.37
C TYR A 105 -11.03 6.07 3.85
N CYS A 106 -10.45 5.21 4.70
CA CYS A 106 -10.65 5.23 6.15
C CYS A 106 -12.15 5.27 6.53
N LYS A 107 -12.99 4.45 5.87
CA LYS A 107 -14.45 4.41 6.08
C LYS A 107 -15.14 5.78 5.88
N GLY A 108 -14.67 6.56 4.92
CA GLY A 108 -15.20 7.88 4.59
C GLY A 108 -14.62 9.04 5.41
N LEU A 109 -13.63 8.79 6.26
CA LEU A 109 -13.06 9.82 7.15
C LEU A 109 -11.79 10.48 6.59
N SER A 110 -11.18 9.92 5.54
CA SER A 110 -9.88 10.37 5.04
C SER A 110 -9.91 11.79 4.48
N GLU A 111 -10.93 12.14 3.68
CA GLU A 111 -11.02 13.50 3.10
C GLU A 111 -11.11 14.58 4.19
N ARG A 112 -11.94 14.35 5.23
CA ARG A 112 -12.07 15.27 6.37
C ARG A 112 -10.75 15.42 7.13
N ALA A 113 -10.08 14.32 7.42
CA ALA A 113 -8.81 14.35 8.13
C ALA A 113 -7.72 15.04 7.31
N THR A 114 -7.68 14.78 6.00
CA THR A 114 -6.78 15.43 5.06
C THR A 114 -7.05 16.94 4.96
N GLY A 115 -8.30 17.34 4.79
CA GLY A 115 -8.72 18.74 4.73
C GLY A 115 -8.37 19.49 6.01
N THR A 116 -8.62 18.87 7.17
CA THR A 116 -8.27 19.44 8.49
C THR A 116 -6.76 19.67 8.63
N ALA A 117 -5.93 18.73 8.20
CA ALA A 117 -4.48 18.86 8.28
C ALA A 117 -3.96 19.93 7.27
N LEU A 118 -4.38 19.85 6.02
CA LEU A 118 -3.87 20.70 4.94
C LEU A 118 -4.35 22.15 5.02
N LYS A 119 -5.55 22.43 5.56
CA LYS A 119 -6.06 23.79 5.76
C LYS A 119 -5.13 24.66 6.61
N ARG A 120 -4.27 24.09 7.42
CA ARG A 120 -3.28 24.79 8.27
C ARG A 120 -2.14 25.39 7.45
N HIS A 121 -2.03 25.02 6.17
CA HIS A 121 -0.97 25.43 5.25
C HIS A 121 -1.52 26.26 4.10
N LYS A 122 -0.62 27.02 3.47
CA LYS A 122 -0.97 27.82 2.28
C LYS A 122 -1.44 26.89 1.16
N ARG A 123 -2.67 27.09 0.65
CA ARG A 123 -3.29 26.22 -0.38
C ARG A 123 -2.42 26.00 -1.61
N SER A 124 -1.61 27.00 -2.00
CA SER A 124 -0.69 26.91 -3.14
C SER A 124 0.62 26.18 -2.85
N SER A 125 0.84 25.67 -1.64
CA SER A 125 2.06 24.94 -1.28
C SER A 125 1.93 23.42 -1.51
N TYR A 126 0.76 22.92 -1.90
CA TYR A 126 0.51 21.51 -2.12
C TYR A 126 -0.50 21.26 -3.25
N PHE A 127 -0.42 20.08 -3.81
CA PHE A 127 -1.39 19.51 -4.74
C PHE A 127 -2.27 18.51 -3.99
N LEU A 128 -3.58 18.60 -4.21
CA LEU A 128 -4.59 17.76 -3.58
C LEU A 128 -5.27 16.89 -4.63
N ALA A 129 -5.23 15.59 -4.42
CA ALA A 129 -5.88 14.60 -5.27
C ALA A 129 -7.03 13.90 -4.53
N THR A 130 -8.19 13.77 -5.19
CA THR A 130 -9.30 12.92 -4.75
C THR A 130 -10.04 12.33 -5.95
N LYS A 131 -11.07 11.48 -5.70
CA LYS A 131 -11.59 10.57 -6.70
C LYS A 131 -13.11 10.51 -6.72
N MET A 132 -13.69 10.26 -7.89
CA MET A 132 -15.10 9.87 -8.07
C MET A 132 -15.26 8.39 -7.69
N SER A 133 -15.59 8.13 -6.43
CA SER A 133 -15.70 6.77 -5.86
C SER A 133 -17.16 6.26 -5.83
N ASN A 134 -17.90 6.48 -6.91
CA ASN A 134 -19.32 6.16 -7.05
C ASN A 134 -19.60 4.67 -7.31
N MET A 135 -18.99 3.77 -6.53
CA MET A 135 -19.02 2.31 -6.75
C MET A 135 -20.37 1.66 -6.44
N HIS A 136 -21.14 2.22 -5.51
CA HIS A 136 -22.41 1.62 -5.05
C HIS A 136 -23.64 2.44 -5.43
N ALA A 137 -23.48 3.72 -5.75
CA ALA A 137 -24.56 4.61 -6.13
C ALA A 137 -24.03 5.57 -7.21
N PHE A 138 -24.19 5.19 -8.46
CA PHE A 138 -23.63 5.93 -9.58
C PHE A 138 -24.68 6.66 -10.43
N THR A 139 -25.84 7.01 -9.84
CA THR A 139 -26.70 8.01 -10.49
C THR A 139 -25.98 9.35 -10.60
N ARG A 140 -26.42 10.19 -11.54
CA ARG A 140 -25.85 11.54 -11.71
C ARG A 140 -25.95 12.37 -10.43
N GLU A 141 -27.08 12.29 -9.73
CA GLU A 141 -27.35 13.03 -8.50
C GLU A 141 -26.41 12.58 -7.38
N ALA A 142 -26.26 11.28 -7.16
CA ALA A 142 -25.39 10.72 -6.13
C ALA A 142 -23.92 11.05 -6.41
N SER A 143 -23.47 10.93 -7.66
CA SER A 143 -22.10 11.24 -8.07
C SER A 143 -21.80 12.75 -7.94
N THR A 144 -22.75 13.61 -8.33
CA THR A 144 -22.60 15.08 -8.16
C THR A 144 -22.56 15.46 -6.67
N ALA A 145 -23.41 14.84 -5.85
CA ALA A 145 -23.41 15.06 -4.40
C ALA A 145 -22.07 14.62 -3.78
N MET A 146 -21.50 13.49 -4.21
CA MET A 146 -20.18 13.02 -3.77
C MET A 146 -19.08 14.04 -4.10
N PHE A 147 -19.03 14.54 -5.34
CA PHE A 147 -18.08 15.58 -5.75
C PHE A 147 -18.17 16.83 -4.86
N ASN A 148 -19.38 17.33 -4.63
CA ASN A 148 -19.59 18.50 -3.79
C ASN A 148 -19.21 18.24 -2.33
N ASN A 149 -19.50 17.04 -1.83
CA ASN A 149 -19.09 16.62 -0.48
C ASN A 149 -17.57 16.55 -0.34
N SER A 150 -16.86 16.06 -1.36
CA SER A 150 -15.38 16.04 -1.36
C SER A 150 -14.80 17.44 -1.20
N LEU A 151 -15.30 18.45 -1.93
CA LEU A 151 -14.89 19.84 -1.76
C LEU A 151 -15.12 20.34 -0.32
N LYS A 152 -16.27 20.01 0.27
CA LYS A 152 -16.62 20.37 1.64
C LYS A 152 -15.71 19.71 2.67
N GLU A 153 -15.54 18.39 2.60
CA GLU A 153 -14.71 17.63 3.55
C GLU A 153 -13.24 18.02 3.46
N LEU A 154 -12.73 18.27 2.24
CA LEU A 154 -11.38 18.73 1.98
C LEU A 154 -11.20 20.24 2.28
N GLN A 155 -12.27 20.96 2.59
CA GLN A 155 -12.26 22.39 2.92
C GLN A 155 -11.57 23.25 1.85
N THR A 156 -11.87 23.00 0.58
CA THR A 156 -11.26 23.65 -0.58
C THR A 156 -12.30 24.02 -1.63
N THR A 157 -11.97 25.00 -2.48
CA THR A 157 -12.82 25.40 -3.61
C THR A 157 -12.40 24.79 -4.93
N TYR A 158 -11.22 24.14 -4.98
CA TYR A 158 -10.71 23.49 -6.17
C TYR A 158 -9.83 22.27 -5.80
N ILE A 159 -9.73 21.33 -6.74
CA ILE A 159 -8.92 20.09 -6.62
C ILE A 159 -7.88 20.12 -7.73
N ASP A 160 -6.62 19.84 -7.37
CA ASP A 160 -5.53 19.86 -8.34
C ASP A 160 -5.54 18.62 -9.24
N TYR A 161 -5.85 17.44 -8.70
CA TYR A 161 -5.86 16.18 -9.42
C TYR A 161 -7.13 15.40 -9.09
N TYR A 162 -8.03 15.23 -10.05
CA TYR A 162 -9.28 14.50 -9.85
C TYR A 162 -9.31 13.24 -10.71
N LEU A 163 -9.74 12.10 -10.14
CA LEU A 163 -9.69 10.81 -10.81
C LEU A 163 -11.07 10.15 -10.93
N LEU A 164 -11.33 9.48 -12.05
CA LEU A 164 -12.30 8.39 -12.07
C LEU A 164 -11.71 7.23 -11.26
N HIS A 165 -12.43 6.76 -10.23
CA HIS A 165 -11.86 5.81 -9.27
C HIS A 165 -12.14 4.35 -9.67
N ILE A 166 -11.06 3.54 -9.74
CA ILE A 166 -11.13 2.08 -9.98
C ILE A 166 -11.91 1.79 -11.26
N ILE A 167 -11.35 2.18 -12.41
CA ILE A 167 -11.88 1.72 -13.70
C ILE A 167 -11.30 0.33 -14.01
N GLY A 168 -12.05 -0.49 -14.74
CA GLY A 168 -11.65 -1.83 -15.16
C GLY A 168 -12.09 -2.96 -14.21
N GLY A 169 -12.75 -2.64 -13.09
CA GLY A 169 -13.42 -3.64 -12.24
C GLY A 169 -14.79 -4.04 -12.77
N SER A 170 -15.34 -5.13 -12.24
CA SER A 170 -16.72 -5.62 -12.45
C SER A 170 -17.50 -5.61 -11.13
N ASP A 171 -18.82 -5.76 -11.20
CA ASP A 171 -19.67 -6.04 -10.04
C ASP A 171 -20.57 -7.26 -10.32
N GLU A 172 -21.59 -7.51 -9.48
CA GLU A 172 -22.50 -8.66 -9.62
C GLU A 172 -23.42 -8.54 -10.85
N GLU A 173 -23.64 -7.33 -11.38
CA GLU A 173 -24.61 -7.03 -12.43
C GLU A 173 -23.95 -6.63 -13.74
N HIS A 174 -22.68 -6.18 -13.71
CA HIS A 174 -22.01 -5.59 -14.87
C HIS A 174 -20.61 -6.16 -15.10
N GLU A 175 -20.34 -6.49 -16.37
CA GLU A 175 -18.98 -6.72 -16.84
C GLU A 175 -18.15 -5.42 -16.84
N PRO A 176 -16.81 -5.48 -16.86
CA PRO A 176 -15.95 -4.30 -16.66
C PRO A 176 -16.27 -3.09 -17.54
N MET A 177 -16.54 -3.33 -18.83
CA MET A 177 -16.88 -2.24 -19.77
C MET A 177 -18.27 -1.66 -19.49
N GLU A 178 -19.24 -2.52 -19.18
CA GLU A 178 -20.60 -2.11 -18.84
C GLU A 178 -20.60 -1.26 -17.56
N LEU A 179 -19.85 -1.68 -16.55
CA LEU A 179 -19.70 -0.93 -15.31
C LEU A 179 -19.03 0.43 -15.55
N PHE A 180 -18.01 0.49 -16.40
CA PHE A 180 -17.38 1.76 -16.79
C PHE A 180 -18.38 2.70 -17.46
N GLN A 181 -19.16 2.19 -18.42
CA GLN A 181 -20.20 2.96 -19.11
C GLN A 181 -21.24 3.49 -18.11
N ALA A 182 -21.82 2.63 -17.29
CA ALA A 182 -22.85 3.00 -16.32
C ALA A 182 -22.34 4.04 -15.29
N ARG A 183 -21.12 3.85 -14.76
CA ARG A 183 -20.55 4.72 -13.72
C ARG A 183 -20.14 6.10 -14.22
N PHE A 184 -19.71 6.24 -15.46
CA PHE A 184 -19.03 7.47 -15.89
C PHE A 184 -19.59 8.09 -17.17
N ILE A 185 -20.21 7.29 -18.07
CA ILE A 185 -20.67 7.77 -19.37
C ILE A 185 -22.18 7.99 -19.36
N ASP A 186 -22.98 6.93 -19.15
CA ASP A 186 -24.44 6.95 -19.32
C ASP A 186 -25.13 7.88 -18.33
N ASN A 187 -24.59 8.01 -17.13
CA ASN A 187 -25.06 8.94 -16.12
C ASN A 187 -24.59 10.40 -16.36
N GLY A 188 -23.79 10.65 -17.40
CA GLY A 188 -23.26 11.97 -17.75
C GLY A 188 -22.29 12.58 -16.74
N ILE A 189 -21.70 11.77 -15.84
CA ILE A 189 -20.78 12.30 -14.81
C ILE A 189 -19.43 12.72 -15.42
N LEU A 190 -18.96 12.05 -16.49
CA LEU A 190 -17.74 12.47 -17.17
C LEU A 190 -17.90 13.88 -17.77
N ASP A 191 -19.03 14.16 -18.42
CA ASP A 191 -19.31 15.50 -18.94
C ASP A 191 -19.37 16.57 -17.83
N PHE A 192 -19.96 16.21 -16.68
CA PHE A 192 -19.95 17.07 -15.50
C PHE A 192 -18.51 17.37 -15.03
N LEU A 193 -17.64 16.36 -14.94
CA LEU A 193 -16.24 16.55 -14.52
C LEU A 193 -15.45 17.39 -15.54
N LEU A 194 -15.66 17.17 -16.83
CA LEU A 194 -15.07 18.00 -17.90
C LEU A 194 -15.54 19.45 -17.80
N GLN A 195 -16.81 19.68 -17.46
CA GLN A 195 -17.30 21.03 -17.19
C GLN A 195 -16.65 21.66 -15.97
N LYS A 196 -16.48 20.89 -14.85
CA LYS A 196 -15.76 21.36 -13.64
C LYS A 196 -14.30 21.68 -13.93
N ARG A 197 -13.67 20.97 -14.86
CA ARG A 197 -12.34 21.29 -15.35
C ARG A 197 -12.30 22.64 -16.10
N LYS A 198 -13.25 22.89 -17.01
CA LYS A 198 -13.37 24.16 -17.70
C LYS A 198 -13.60 25.34 -16.74
N GLU A 199 -14.33 25.09 -15.66
CA GLU A 199 -14.59 26.07 -14.59
C GLU A 199 -13.37 26.30 -13.66
N GLY A 200 -12.31 25.50 -13.80
CA GLY A 200 -11.11 25.57 -12.95
C GLY A 200 -11.29 24.98 -11.55
N VAL A 201 -12.42 24.31 -11.27
CA VAL A 201 -12.66 23.58 -10.01
C VAL A 201 -11.85 22.28 -9.98
N ILE A 202 -11.63 21.66 -11.13
CA ILE A 202 -10.66 20.58 -11.36
C ILE A 202 -9.54 21.12 -12.23
N ARG A 203 -8.28 20.95 -11.83
CA ARG A 203 -7.13 21.40 -12.63
C ARG A 203 -6.62 20.32 -13.57
N ASN A 204 -6.44 19.09 -13.04
CA ASN A 204 -6.02 17.92 -13.80
C ASN A 204 -7.07 16.81 -13.64
N LEU A 205 -7.50 16.22 -14.76
CA LEU A 205 -8.42 15.09 -14.78
C LEU A 205 -7.70 13.83 -15.25
N GLY A 206 -7.86 12.74 -14.49
CA GLY A 206 -7.28 11.44 -14.78
C GLY A 206 -8.16 10.30 -14.31
N PHE A 207 -7.60 9.12 -14.23
CA PHE A 207 -8.28 7.95 -13.69
C PHE A 207 -7.30 7.03 -12.93
N SER A 208 -7.82 6.20 -12.03
CA SER A 208 -7.09 5.09 -11.43
C SER A 208 -7.59 3.78 -12.02
N PHE A 209 -6.66 2.93 -12.42
CA PHE A 209 -6.95 1.69 -13.13
C PHE A 209 -6.67 0.47 -12.25
N HIS A 210 -7.64 -0.46 -12.24
CA HIS A 210 -7.53 -1.80 -11.67
C HIS A 210 -8.35 -2.78 -12.52
N GLY A 211 -7.74 -3.80 -13.09
CA GLY A 211 -8.48 -4.90 -13.70
C GLY A 211 -8.38 -4.99 -15.23
N ASP A 212 -9.50 -4.93 -15.94
CA ASP A 212 -9.62 -5.32 -17.34
C ASP A 212 -8.87 -4.39 -18.31
N GLN A 213 -7.97 -4.99 -19.11
CA GLN A 213 -7.16 -4.27 -20.08
C GLN A 213 -7.99 -3.57 -21.17
N ASN A 214 -9.13 -4.15 -21.60
CA ASN A 214 -9.94 -3.53 -22.65
C ASN A 214 -10.54 -2.20 -22.20
N VAL A 215 -10.87 -2.07 -20.90
CA VAL A 215 -11.35 -0.80 -20.34
C VAL A 215 -10.23 0.23 -20.29
N PHE A 216 -9.00 -0.19 -19.97
CA PHE A 216 -7.83 0.70 -20.01
C PHE A 216 -7.58 1.23 -21.42
N ASP A 217 -7.52 0.32 -22.41
CA ASP A 217 -7.27 0.65 -23.81
C ASP A 217 -8.39 1.51 -24.39
N HIS A 218 -9.66 1.20 -24.04
CA HIS A 218 -10.80 2.03 -24.42
C HIS A 218 -10.68 3.45 -23.87
N THR A 219 -10.35 3.58 -22.59
CA THR A 219 -10.20 4.89 -21.92
C THR A 219 -9.06 5.71 -22.53
N LEU A 220 -7.94 5.06 -22.91
CA LEU A 220 -6.87 5.72 -23.67
C LEU A 220 -7.29 6.07 -25.10
N SER A 221 -8.13 5.25 -25.77
CA SER A 221 -8.65 5.58 -27.08
C SER A 221 -9.53 6.85 -27.09
N MET A 222 -10.20 7.15 -25.97
CA MET A 222 -10.92 8.43 -25.81
C MET A 222 -9.97 9.62 -25.79
N HIS A 223 -8.77 9.46 -25.23
CA HIS A 223 -7.72 10.48 -25.29
C HIS A 223 -7.20 10.66 -26.72
N ASP A 224 -6.87 9.57 -27.39
CA ASP A 224 -6.36 9.58 -28.77
C ASP A 224 -7.37 10.21 -29.77
N ALA A 225 -8.66 9.97 -29.52
CA ALA A 225 -9.76 10.56 -30.31
C ALA A 225 -10.09 12.04 -29.95
N GLY A 226 -9.39 12.62 -28.98
CA GLY A 226 -9.64 13.99 -28.50
C GLY A 226 -10.97 14.17 -27.76
N LYS A 227 -11.64 13.09 -27.36
CA LYS A 227 -12.90 13.14 -26.58
C LYS A 227 -12.64 13.61 -25.14
N VAL A 228 -11.55 13.11 -24.54
CA VAL A 228 -11.09 13.45 -23.19
C VAL A 228 -9.58 13.59 -23.24
N HIS A 229 -9.05 14.69 -22.71
CA HIS A 229 -7.62 14.78 -22.45
C HIS A 229 -7.35 14.32 -21.03
N TRP A 230 -6.63 13.19 -20.87
CA TRP A 230 -6.15 12.72 -19.58
C TRP A 230 -4.83 13.40 -19.25
N ASP A 231 -4.79 14.13 -18.14
CA ASP A 231 -3.61 14.88 -17.70
C ASP A 231 -2.61 14.00 -16.95
N PHE A 232 -3.08 12.86 -16.43
CA PHE A 232 -2.30 11.84 -15.71
C PHE A 232 -3.12 10.57 -15.57
N VAL A 233 -2.46 9.45 -15.26
CA VAL A 233 -3.13 8.17 -14.93
C VAL A 233 -2.47 7.52 -13.74
N GLN A 234 -3.27 6.98 -12.83
CA GLN A 234 -2.80 6.25 -11.65
C GLN A 234 -2.86 4.74 -11.92
N ILE A 235 -1.70 4.08 -11.83
CA ILE A 235 -1.52 2.64 -12.07
C ILE A 235 -0.81 1.97 -10.91
N GLU A 236 -1.09 0.67 -10.70
CA GLU A 236 -0.26 -0.19 -9.86
C GLU A 236 1.09 -0.41 -10.53
N MET A 237 2.19 -0.20 -9.82
CA MET A 237 3.52 -0.45 -10.35
C MET A 237 4.54 -0.67 -9.24
N ASN A 238 5.25 -1.77 -9.32
CA ASN A 238 6.43 -2.11 -8.55
C ASN A 238 7.24 -3.15 -9.33
N TYR A 239 8.35 -3.63 -8.80
CA TYR A 239 9.22 -4.55 -9.54
C TYR A 239 8.66 -5.98 -9.68
N LEU A 240 7.59 -6.38 -8.94
CA LEU A 240 6.86 -7.62 -9.18
C LEU A 240 5.81 -7.41 -10.28
N ASP A 241 4.96 -6.40 -10.11
CA ASP A 241 3.85 -6.13 -11.04
C ASP A 241 4.34 -5.70 -12.42
N TRP A 242 5.61 -5.29 -12.54
CA TRP A 242 6.19 -4.91 -13.82
C TRP A 242 6.00 -5.95 -14.90
N SER A 243 6.30 -7.22 -14.60
CA SER A 243 6.21 -8.33 -15.55
C SER A 243 5.39 -9.52 -15.05
N HIS A 244 4.98 -9.54 -13.79
CA HIS A 244 4.38 -10.69 -13.13
C HIS A 244 3.02 -10.41 -12.49
N ALA A 245 2.40 -9.24 -12.73
CA ALA A 245 1.10 -8.92 -12.17
C ALA A 245 0.04 -9.96 -12.56
N HIS A 246 -0.02 -10.32 -13.84
CA HIS A 246 -0.95 -11.33 -14.34
C HIS A 246 -0.66 -12.75 -13.82
N GLU A 247 0.60 -13.10 -13.56
CA GLU A 247 0.97 -14.38 -12.96
C GLU A 247 0.56 -14.48 -11.47
N ILE A 248 0.57 -13.33 -10.78
CA ILE A 248 0.17 -13.25 -9.36
C ILE A 248 -1.36 -13.26 -9.24
N ASN A 249 -2.03 -12.60 -10.16
CA ASN A 249 -3.48 -12.48 -10.24
C ASN A 249 -3.88 -12.25 -11.71
N GLU A 250 -4.60 -13.22 -12.29
CA GLU A 250 -5.02 -13.20 -13.70
C GLU A 250 -5.85 -11.97 -14.09
N ALA A 251 -6.49 -11.33 -13.13
CA ALA A 251 -7.25 -10.09 -13.34
C ALA A 251 -6.36 -8.84 -13.47
N ASN A 252 -5.08 -8.92 -13.11
CA ASN A 252 -4.16 -7.79 -13.16
C ASN A 252 -3.40 -7.72 -14.48
N VAL A 253 -3.15 -6.50 -14.94
CA VAL A 253 -2.34 -6.20 -16.13
C VAL A 253 -0.93 -5.84 -15.71
N ASN A 254 0.08 -6.38 -16.42
CA ASN A 254 1.48 -6.06 -16.15
C ASN A 254 1.75 -4.57 -16.25
N ALA A 255 2.41 -4.01 -15.24
CA ALA A 255 2.70 -2.58 -15.17
C ALA A 255 3.56 -2.09 -16.34
N SER A 256 4.41 -2.96 -16.93
CA SER A 256 5.20 -2.65 -18.12
C SER A 256 4.32 -2.30 -19.32
N TYR A 257 3.19 -2.98 -19.49
CA TYR A 257 2.20 -2.64 -20.53
C TYR A 257 1.54 -1.30 -20.23
N LEU A 258 0.95 -1.16 -19.04
CA LEU A 258 0.24 0.06 -18.65
C LEU A 258 1.13 1.30 -18.75
N TYR A 259 2.32 1.23 -18.17
CA TYR A 259 3.29 2.30 -18.23
C TYR A 259 3.73 2.60 -19.67
N GLY A 260 3.98 1.55 -20.48
CA GLY A 260 4.37 1.69 -21.88
C GLY A 260 3.31 2.43 -22.71
N GLU A 261 2.03 2.12 -22.52
CA GLU A 261 0.92 2.78 -23.22
C GLU A 261 0.78 4.26 -22.83
N LEU A 262 1.01 4.58 -21.54
CA LEU A 262 1.01 5.96 -21.07
C LEU A 262 2.19 6.75 -21.67
N GLN A 263 3.39 6.16 -21.72
CA GLN A 263 4.57 6.82 -22.26
C GLN A 263 4.45 7.12 -23.76
N LYS A 264 3.82 6.23 -24.55
CA LYS A 264 3.53 6.48 -25.98
C LYS A 264 2.72 7.75 -26.21
N ARG A 265 1.89 8.14 -25.25
CA ARG A 265 0.98 9.30 -25.30
C ARG A 265 1.52 10.51 -24.52
N GLY A 266 2.68 10.39 -23.88
CA GLY A 266 3.22 11.45 -23.01
C GLY A 266 2.41 11.69 -21.73
N ILE A 267 1.56 10.74 -21.33
CA ILE A 267 0.74 10.83 -20.12
C ILE A 267 1.58 10.41 -18.91
N PRO A 268 1.76 11.28 -17.89
CA PRO A 268 2.52 10.93 -16.70
C PRO A 268 1.77 9.91 -15.84
N ALA A 269 2.53 8.98 -15.24
CA ALA A 269 1.99 7.97 -14.34
C ALA A 269 2.10 8.43 -12.87
N VAL A 270 1.01 8.34 -12.13
CA VAL A 270 0.99 8.35 -10.66
C VAL A 270 0.99 6.90 -10.20
N ILE A 271 1.93 6.52 -9.32
CA ILE A 271 2.08 5.13 -8.93
C ILE A 271 1.36 4.86 -7.62
N MET A 272 0.44 3.90 -7.64
CA MET A 272 -0.13 3.29 -6.45
C MET A 272 0.48 1.90 -6.22
N GLU A 273 0.35 1.38 -5.00
CA GLU A 273 0.87 0.06 -4.57
C GLU A 273 2.38 -0.17 -4.86
N PRO A 274 3.25 0.85 -4.66
CA PRO A 274 4.69 0.64 -4.86
C PRO A 274 5.27 -0.43 -3.94
N LEU A 275 4.59 -0.72 -2.82
CA LEU A 275 4.95 -1.74 -1.83
C LEU A 275 3.99 -2.93 -1.77
N LEU A 276 3.03 -3.08 -2.70
CA LEU A 276 1.99 -4.14 -2.65
C LEU A 276 1.33 -4.24 -1.27
N GLY A 277 0.73 -3.14 -0.79
CA GLY A 277 0.11 -3.10 0.54
C GLY A 277 1.09 -3.25 1.71
N GLY A 278 2.39 -3.10 1.47
CA GLY A 278 3.46 -3.27 2.44
C GLY A 278 4.17 -4.64 2.35
N ARG A 279 3.74 -5.55 1.47
CA ARG A 279 4.36 -6.88 1.27
C ARG A 279 5.83 -6.75 0.86
N LEU A 280 6.17 -5.80 0.00
CA LEU A 280 7.55 -5.56 -0.43
C LEU A 280 8.44 -4.85 0.61
N ALA A 281 7.87 -4.41 1.73
CA ALA A 281 8.62 -3.96 2.89
C ALA A 281 8.92 -5.11 3.87
N ASN A 282 8.15 -6.21 3.81
CA ASN A 282 8.21 -7.36 4.72
C ASN A 282 8.51 -8.63 3.91
N LEU A 283 9.74 -8.77 3.45
CA LEU A 283 10.21 -9.88 2.62
C LEU A 283 10.85 -11.00 3.46
N PRO A 284 10.92 -12.25 2.93
CA PRO A 284 11.60 -13.35 3.60
C PRO A 284 13.05 -13.05 3.91
N ALA A 285 13.56 -13.55 5.03
CA ALA A 285 14.92 -13.27 5.49
C ALA A 285 16.02 -13.55 4.42
N PRO A 286 15.97 -14.61 3.60
CA PRO A 286 16.94 -14.82 2.53
C PRO A 286 16.92 -13.72 1.47
N VAL A 287 15.72 -13.21 1.13
CA VAL A 287 15.55 -12.10 0.17
C VAL A 287 16.07 -10.81 0.77
N VAL A 288 15.72 -10.51 2.03
CA VAL A 288 16.23 -9.35 2.78
C VAL A 288 17.76 -9.35 2.81
N ALA A 289 18.39 -10.52 3.07
CA ALA A 289 19.84 -10.65 3.10
C ALA A 289 20.50 -10.24 1.76
N LYS A 290 19.90 -10.61 0.62
CA LYS A 290 20.38 -10.25 -0.71
C LYS A 290 20.27 -8.75 -0.99
N LEU A 291 19.18 -8.11 -0.56
CA LEU A 291 18.98 -6.66 -0.65
C LEU A 291 20.01 -5.92 0.21
N LYS A 292 20.19 -6.37 1.46
CA LYS A 292 21.15 -5.81 2.40
C LYS A 292 22.60 -6.02 1.99
N GLN A 293 22.94 -7.12 1.33
CA GLN A 293 24.28 -7.33 0.79
C GLN A 293 24.64 -6.30 -0.29
N ARG A 294 23.65 -5.85 -1.09
CA ARG A 294 23.85 -4.84 -2.14
C ARG A 294 23.85 -3.40 -1.61
N ALA A 295 23.01 -3.12 -0.62
CA ALA A 295 22.87 -1.80 -0.02
C ALA A 295 22.55 -1.93 1.49
N PRO A 296 23.56 -2.15 2.34
CA PRO A 296 23.38 -2.40 3.78
C PRO A 296 22.63 -1.29 4.52
N GLU A 297 22.86 -0.04 4.11
CA GLU A 297 22.29 1.15 4.75
C GLU A 297 20.84 1.43 4.37
N ARG A 298 20.35 0.80 3.29
CA ARG A 298 19.01 1.09 2.76
C ARG A 298 17.95 0.15 3.36
N SER A 299 16.76 0.67 3.60
CA SER A 299 15.62 -0.15 3.98
C SER A 299 15.19 -1.08 2.83
N VAL A 300 14.48 -2.15 3.18
CA VAL A 300 13.89 -3.06 2.18
C VAL A 300 12.89 -2.31 1.29
N ALA A 301 12.05 -1.46 1.89
CA ALA A 301 11.06 -0.65 1.17
C ALA A 301 11.69 0.31 0.16
N SER A 302 12.89 0.84 0.44
CA SER A 302 13.57 1.79 -0.44
C SER A 302 13.85 1.24 -1.85
N TRP A 303 14.02 -0.07 -1.99
CA TRP A 303 14.24 -0.70 -3.30
C TRP A 303 13.03 -0.55 -4.22
N ALA A 304 11.82 -0.74 -3.70
CA ALA A 304 10.59 -0.58 -4.46
C ALA A 304 10.31 0.90 -4.78
N PHE A 305 10.56 1.82 -3.85
CA PHE A 305 10.41 3.25 -4.11
C PHE A 305 11.43 3.76 -5.14
N ARG A 306 12.69 3.35 -5.03
CA ARG A 306 13.72 3.69 -6.00
C ARG A 306 13.40 3.09 -7.36
N TYR A 307 12.82 1.87 -7.39
CA TYR A 307 12.37 1.23 -8.62
C TYR A 307 11.35 2.13 -9.34
N CYS A 308 10.26 2.50 -8.68
CA CYS A 308 9.24 3.39 -9.25
C CYS A 308 9.84 4.74 -9.66
N GLY A 309 10.63 5.36 -8.80
CA GLY A 309 11.24 6.66 -9.05
C GLY A 309 12.28 6.66 -10.17
N SER A 310 12.83 5.50 -10.54
CA SER A 310 13.81 5.36 -11.64
C SER A 310 13.16 5.46 -13.03
N HIS A 311 11.86 5.35 -13.14
CA HIS A 311 11.11 5.50 -14.39
C HIS A 311 10.75 6.99 -14.61
N LYS A 312 11.27 7.56 -15.71
CA LYS A 312 11.20 9.01 -15.97
C LYS A 312 9.78 9.57 -16.12
N GLY A 313 8.84 8.77 -16.64
CA GLY A 313 7.44 9.15 -16.80
C GLY A 313 6.60 9.01 -15.53
N VAL A 314 7.18 8.61 -14.41
CA VAL A 314 6.51 8.61 -13.11
C VAL A 314 6.51 10.03 -12.54
N LEU A 315 5.32 10.58 -12.33
CA LEU A 315 5.12 11.90 -11.73
C LEU A 315 5.34 11.86 -10.22
N THR A 316 4.71 10.88 -9.55
CA THR A 316 4.83 10.67 -8.11
C THR A 316 4.54 9.22 -7.76
N ALA A 317 5.18 8.70 -6.70
CA ALA A 317 4.90 7.39 -6.13
C ALA A 317 4.21 7.56 -4.77
N LEU A 318 2.99 7.03 -4.66
CA LEU A 318 2.16 7.19 -3.46
C LEU A 318 2.57 6.22 -2.37
N SER A 319 2.69 6.69 -1.15
CA SER A 319 2.91 5.86 0.03
C SER A 319 1.93 6.17 1.15
N GLY A 320 1.29 5.13 1.68
CA GLY A 320 0.50 5.20 2.90
C GLY A 320 1.42 5.11 4.13
N MET A 321 1.73 6.25 4.73
CA MET A 321 2.70 6.38 5.82
C MET A 321 1.98 6.53 7.17
N THR A 322 1.53 5.41 7.75
CA THR A 322 0.80 5.37 9.02
C THR A 322 1.65 5.86 10.20
N PHE A 323 2.96 5.56 10.19
CA PHE A 323 3.88 5.92 11.28
C PHE A 323 4.91 6.95 10.81
N MET A 324 5.41 7.77 11.72
CA MET A 324 6.44 8.78 11.43
C MET A 324 7.71 8.14 10.87
N GLU A 325 8.05 6.93 11.32
CA GLU A 325 9.20 6.16 10.83
C GLU A 325 9.08 5.81 9.36
N HIS A 326 7.86 5.45 8.89
CA HIS A 326 7.61 5.22 7.47
C HIS A 326 7.86 6.48 6.65
N LEU A 327 7.38 7.64 7.13
CA LEU A 327 7.59 8.92 6.46
C LEU A 327 9.08 9.28 6.40
N LYS A 328 9.81 9.14 7.50
CA LYS A 328 11.24 9.40 7.57
C LYS A 328 12.05 8.48 6.65
N ASP A 329 11.73 7.19 6.61
CA ASP A 329 12.41 6.23 5.74
C ASP A 329 12.17 6.53 4.26
N ASN A 330 10.91 6.82 3.90
CA ASN A 330 10.55 7.16 2.53
C ASN A 330 11.22 8.47 2.07
N LEU A 331 11.27 9.49 2.94
CA LEU A 331 11.99 10.73 2.65
C LEU A 331 13.48 10.48 2.37
N ARG A 332 14.15 9.56 3.09
CA ARG A 332 15.55 9.18 2.78
C ARG A 332 15.69 8.57 1.38
N SER A 333 14.64 7.94 0.87
CA SER A 333 14.64 7.34 -0.47
C SER A 333 14.48 8.38 -1.58
N PHE A 334 13.83 9.52 -1.30
CA PHE A 334 13.49 10.54 -2.29
C PHE A 334 14.18 11.90 -2.10
N CYS A 335 15.00 12.06 -1.05
CA CYS A 335 15.65 13.34 -0.70
C CYS A 335 17.20 13.26 -0.68
N PRO A 336 17.88 13.19 -1.84
CA PRO A 336 17.36 13.03 -3.21
C PRO A 336 17.14 11.56 -3.58
N LEU A 337 16.36 11.31 -4.63
CA LEU A 337 16.31 9.99 -5.25
C LEU A 337 17.69 9.64 -5.84
N GLU A 338 18.17 8.45 -5.51
CA GLU A 338 19.26 7.80 -6.23
C GLU A 338 18.65 6.71 -7.12
N PRO A 339 18.58 6.94 -8.45
CA PRO A 339 17.96 5.99 -9.35
C PRO A 339 18.66 4.64 -9.35
N LEU A 340 17.92 3.57 -9.60
CA LEU A 340 18.48 2.26 -9.85
C LEU A 340 19.14 2.21 -11.24
N SER A 341 20.24 1.50 -11.34
CA SER A 341 20.82 1.13 -12.61
C SER A 341 19.93 0.11 -13.36
N ASP A 342 20.10 0.00 -14.68
CA ASP A 342 19.36 -0.99 -15.47
C ASP A 342 19.65 -2.43 -15.01
N ARG A 343 20.87 -2.72 -14.56
CA ARG A 343 21.23 -4.03 -13.99
C ARG A 343 20.47 -4.33 -12.70
N GLU A 344 20.26 -3.33 -11.84
CA GLU A 344 19.48 -3.49 -10.62
C GLU A 344 17.99 -3.70 -10.93
N LYS A 345 17.44 -2.94 -11.90
CA LYS A 345 16.05 -3.13 -12.34
C LYS A 345 15.82 -4.54 -12.88
N VAL A 346 16.65 -4.99 -13.82
CA VAL A 346 16.57 -6.35 -14.39
C VAL A 346 16.70 -7.42 -13.30
N TRP A 347 17.57 -7.20 -12.30
CA TRP A 347 17.73 -8.14 -11.19
C TRP A 347 16.47 -8.18 -10.29
N LEU A 348 15.86 -7.04 -10.01
CA LEU A 348 14.61 -6.97 -9.23
C LEU A 348 13.45 -7.63 -9.97
N GLU A 349 13.24 -7.30 -11.24
CA GLU A 349 12.16 -7.79 -12.11
C GLU A 349 12.26 -9.28 -12.43
N GLY A 350 13.46 -9.85 -12.45
CA GLY A 350 13.71 -11.23 -12.83
C GLY A 350 14.07 -12.11 -11.63
N PRO A 351 15.37 -12.28 -11.31
CA PRO A 351 15.80 -13.24 -10.29
C PRO A 351 15.16 -13.02 -8.92
N LEU A 352 15.08 -11.78 -8.44
CA LEU A 352 14.52 -11.47 -7.13
C LEU A 352 13.00 -11.65 -7.10
N ALA A 353 12.31 -11.18 -8.16
CA ALA A 353 10.85 -11.35 -8.28
C ALA A 353 10.46 -12.83 -8.24
N ARG A 354 11.12 -13.69 -9.02
CA ARG A 354 10.85 -15.14 -9.01
C ARG A 354 11.08 -15.77 -7.65
N GLU A 355 12.10 -15.35 -6.91
CA GLU A 355 12.34 -15.84 -5.55
C GLU A 355 11.22 -15.42 -4.60
N ILE A 356 10.78 -14.16 -4.65
CA ILE A 356 9.66 -13.68 -3.83
C ILE A 356 8.37 -14.44 -4.18
N MET A 357 8.09 -14.67 -5.46
CA MET A 357 6.90 -15.38 -5.92
C MET A 357 6.90 -16.87 -5.55
N SER A 358 8.07 -17.45 -5.24
CA SER A 358 8.14 -18.84 -4.73
C SER A 358 7.46 -18.99 -3.36
N TYR A 359 7.31 -17.90 -2.62
CA TYR A 359 6.51 -17.84 -1.38
C TYR A 359 5.05 -17.57 -1.75
N ARG A 360 4.23 -18.64 -1.80
CA ARG A 360 2.83 -18.59 -2.24
C ARG A 360 1.92 -17.85 -1.26
N THR A 361 1.96 -16.53 -1.31
CA THR A 361 1.09 -15.65 -0.51
C THR A 361 -0.23 -15.38 -1.23
N ILE A 362 -1.27 -15.06 -0.45
CA ILE A 362 -2.53 -14.52 -0.98
C ILE A 362 -2.25 -13.07 -1.44
N PRO A 363 -2.70 -12.65 -2.64
CA PRO A 363 -2.41 -11.32 -3.18
C PRO A 363 -3.25 -10.20 -2.51
N CYS A 364 -3.43 -10.25 -1.20
CA CYS A 364 -4.17 -9.27 -0.43
C CYS A 364 -3.30 -8.06 -0.05
N ASN A 365 -3.75 -6.86 -0.45
CA ASN A 365 -3.09 -5.58 -0.16
C ASN A 365 -3.62 -4.91 1.12
N ASP A 366 -4.42 -5.60 1.94
CA ASP A 366 -5.05 -5.06 3.17
C ASP A 366 -5.77 -3.71 2.94
N CYS A 367 -6.42 -3.55 1.79
CA CYS A 367 -7.16 -2.32 1.45
C CYS A 367 -8.47 -2.17 2.24
N LYS A 368 -9.02 -3.26 2.78
CA LYS A 368 -10.23 -3.34 3.62
C LYS A 368 -11.55 -3.02 2.90
N TYR A 369 -11.57 -2.96 1.58
CA TYR A 369 -12.83 -2.71 0.86
C TYR A 369 -13.86 -3.85 1.05
N CYS A 370 -13.40 -5.08 1.28
CA CYS A 370 -14.25 -6.21 1.64
C CYS A 370 -14.83 -6.14 3.08
N MET A 371 -14.59 -5.06 3.81
CA MET A 371 -15.06 -4.86 5.18
C MET A 371 -16.12 -3.75 5.27
N PRO A 372 -17.13 -3.87 6.16
CA PRO A 372 -17.33 -4.97 7.12
C PRO A 372 -17.88 -6.24 6.45
N CYS A 373 -17.40 -7.40 6.87
CA CYS A 373 -18.06 -8.66 6.50
C CYS A 373 -19.41 -8.77 7.20
N PRO A 374 -20.52 -9.13 6.53
CA PRO A 374 -21.85 -9.26 7.17
C PRO A 374 -21.88 -10.25 8.32
N TYR A 375 -20.99 -11.25 8.29
CA TYR A 375 -20.84 -12.28 9.32
C TYR A 375 -19.74 -11.97 10.35
N GLY A 376 -19.19 -10.76 10.34
CA GLY A 376 -18.26 -10.27 11.34
C GLY A 376 -16.82 -10.77 11.21
N LEU A 377 -16.46 -11.46 10.12
CA LEU A 377 -15.10 -11.97 9.92
C LEU A 377 -14.09 -10.83 9.71
N ASP A 378 -12.85 -11.07 10.14
CA ASP A 378 -11.72 -10.23 9.80
C ASP A 378 -10.94 -10.82 8.62
N ILE A 379 -11.49 -10.62 7.42
CA ILE A 379 -10.93 -11.15 6.16
C ILE A 379 -9.48 -10.71 5.97
N PRO A 380 -9.16 -9.38 5.93
CA PRO A 380 -7.80 -8.95 5.70
C PRO A 380 -6.84 -9.38 6.83
N GLY A 381 -7.30 -9.44 8.11
CA GLY A 381 -6.49 -9.92 9.23
C GLY A 381 -6.06 -11.35 9.08
N THR A 382 -6.97 -12.20 8.63
CA THR A 382 -6.70 -13.61 8.33
C THR A 382 -5.64 -13.72 7.25
N PHE A 383 -5.76 -12.99 6.15
CA PHE A 383 -4.81 -13.05 5.03
C PHE A 383 -3.43 -12.46 5.36
N VAL A 384 -3.40 -11.34 6.07
CA VAL A 384 -2.13 -10.74 6.54
C VAL A 384 -1.38 -11.69 7.46
N HIS A 385 -2.08 -12.33 8.42
CA HIS A 385 -1.46 -13.33 9.29
C HIS A 385 -0.93 -14.51 8.49
N TYR A 386 -1.74 -15.09 7.59
CA TYR A 386 -1.33 -16.21 6.74
C TYR A 386 -0.09 -15.87 5.93
N ASN A 387 -0.10 -14.72 5.23
CA ASN A 387 1.01 -14.24 4.42
C ASN A 387 2.28 -14.04 5.24
N HIS A 388 2.16 -13.51 6.45
CA HIS A 388 3.30 -13.34 7.35
C HIS A 388 4.00 -14.68 7.65
N ILE A 389 3.22 -15.70 8.02
CA ILE A 389 3.76 -17.05 8.31
C ILE A 389 4.39 -17.70 7.06
N VAL A 390 3.77 -17.50 5.88
CA VAL A 390 4.36 -17.94 4.60
C VAL A 390 5.71 -17.28 4.35
N MET A 391 5.79 -15.96 4.54
CA MET A 391 7.01 -15.19 4.30
C MET A 391 8.13 -15.51 5.29
N GLU A 392 7.80 -15.96 6.51
CA GLU A 392 8.79 -16.47 7.46
C GLU A 392 9.27 -17.90 7.14
N GLY A 393 8.62 -18.58 6.18
CA GLY A 393 8.92 -19.98 5.85
C GLY A 393 8.43 -20.96 6.91
N HIS A 394 7.48 -20.57 7.75
CA HIS A 394 6.99 -21.36 8.88
C HIS A 394 5.65 -22.05 8.60
N LEU A 395 5.14 -21.96 7.37
CA LEU A 395 3.91 -22.64 6.97
C LEU A 395 4.19 -24.09 6.63
N THR A 396 3.77 -25.03 7.48
CA THR A 396 3.90 -26.46 7.23
C THR A 396 2.74 -27.26 7.81
N ASP A 397 2.22 -28.25 7.06
CA ASP A 397 1.32 -29.29 7.51
C ASP A 397 1.99 -30.69 7.42
N ASN A 398 3.28 -30.71 7.09
CA ASN A 398 4.07 -31.93 6.95
C ASN A 398 4.53 -32.44 8.32
N LEU A 399 3.94 -33.52 8.79
CA LEU A 399 4.28 -34.18 10.06
C LEU A 399 5.74 -34.68 10.16
N LYS A 400 6.40 -34.83 9.00
CA LYS A 400 7.81 -35.25 8.93
C LYS A 400 8.79 -34.07 9.02
N ASP A 401 8.28 -32.82 9.00
CA ASP A 401 9.11 -31.65 9.17
C ASP A 401 9.68 -31.61 10.60
N PRO A 402 10.99 -31.54 10.79
CA PRO A 402 11.60 -31.48 12.13
C PRO A 402 11.10 -30.32 12.99
N GLN A 403 10.65 -29.22 12.34
CA GLN A 403 10.13 -28.03 13.01
C GLN A 403 8.60 -28.04 13.15
N TYR A 404 7.90 -29.09 12.69
CA TYR A 404 6.43 -29.14 12.65
C TYR A 404 5.79 -28.71 13.98
N LYS A 405 6.20 -29.27 15.11
CA LYS A 405 5.62 -28.98 16.43
C LYS A 405 5.77 -27.48 16.80
N LYS A 406 6.93 -26.90 16.46
CA LYS A 406 7.22 -25.49 16.70
C LYS A 406 6.34 -24.59 15.82
N TYR A 407 6.34 -24.82 14.50
CA TYR A 407 5.62 -24.00 13.53
C TYR A 407 4.10 -24.14 13.68
N ARG A 408 3.61 -25.36 13.98
CA ARG A 408 2.21 -25.59 14.34
C ARG A 408 1.77 -24.72 15.52
N ARG A 409 2.53 -24.75 16.62
CA ARG A 409 2.23 -23.95 17.82
C ARG A 409 2.29 -22.46 17.51
N GLU A 410 3.30 -22.03 16.80
CA GLU A 410 3.50 -20.65 16.38
C GLU A 410 2.28 -20.16 15.59
N TYR A 411 1.87 -20.89 14.54
CA TYR A 411 0.71 -20.56 13.74
C TYR A 411 -0.56 -20.41 14.60
N LEU A 412 -0.91 -21.43 15.36
CA LEU A 412 -2.16 -21.44 16.14
C LEU A 412 -2.21 -20.31 17.18
N VAL A 413 -1.11 -20.08 17.90
CA VAL A 413 -1.03 -19.04 18.93
C VAL A 413 -1.03 -17.64 18.29
N SER A 414 -0.28 -17.43 17.23
CA SER A 414 -0.23 -16.13 16.57
C SER A 414 -1.53 -15.80 15.82
N TYR A 415 -2.21 -16.81 15.26
CA TYR A 415 -3.52 -16.62 14.63
C TYR A 415 -4.58 -16.18 15.64
N ASP A 416 -4.67 -16.83 16.81
CA ASP A 416 -5.58 -16.44 17.90
C ASP A 416 -5.31 -15.02 18.42
N ARG A 417 -4.06 -14.56 18.35
CA ARG A 417 -3.68 -13.19 18.73
C ARG A 417 -3.99 -12.16 17.65
N ALA A 418 -3.76 -12.52 16.38
CA ALA A 418 -3.96 -11.61 15.24
C ALA A 418 -5.44 -11.42 14.93
N VAL A 419 -6.23 -12.51 15.02
CA VAL A 419 -7.65 -12.54 14.64
C VAL A 419 -8.46 -13.16 15.79
N PRO A 420 -9.36 -12.42 16.44
CA PRO A 420 -10.23 -12.96 17.48
C PRO A 420 -11.00 -14.20 16.98
N LYS A 421 -11.18 -15.24 17.82
CA LYS A 421 -11.78 -16.51 17.41
C LYS A 421 -13.11 -16.36 16.69
N VAL A 422 -13.98 -15.48 17.17
CA VAL A 422 -15.30 -15.21 16.55
C VAL A 422 -15.23 -14.50 15.20
N ARG A 423 -14.03 -14.14 14.74
CA ARG A 423 -13.79 -13.43 13.48
C ARG A 423 -12.86 -14.22 12.54
N GLN A 424 -12.54 -15.46 12.90
CA GLN A 424 -11.64 -16.31 12.12
C GLN A 424 -12.32 -16.95 10.90
N ALA A 425 -11.50 -17.58 10.06
CA ALA A 425 -11.89 -18.10 8.75
C ALA A 425 -12.96 -19.20 8.80
N ASP A 426 -13.02 -19.98 9.88
CA ASP A 426 -13.98 -21.08 10.08
C ASP A 426 -15.45 -20.62 10.17
N HIS A 427 -15.70 -19.35 10.37
CA HIS A 427 -17.04 -18.75 10.34
C HIS A 427 -17.46 -18.26 8.94
N CYS A 428 -16.64 -18.46 7.90
CA CYS A 428 -17.02 -18.07 6.53
C CYS A 428 -18.06 -19.04 5.97
N ILE A 429 -19.22 -18.50 5.57
CA ILE A 429 -20.31 -19.29 4.97
C ILE A 429 -20.30 -19.28 3.45
N GLY A 430 -19.32 -18.63 2.80
CA GLY A 430 -19.22 -18.56 1.35
C GLY A 430 -20.24 -17.66 0.65
N CYS A 431 -20.81 -16.66 1.32
CA CYS A 431 -21.89 -15.83 0.78
C CYS A 431 -21.50 -14.94 -0.44
N GLY A 432 -20.22 -14.79 -0.73
CA GLY A 432 -19.73 -14.03 -1.91
C GLY A 432 -19.76 -12.50 -1.80
N HIS A 433 -20.40 -11.90 -0.79
CA HIS A 433 -20.55 -10.44 -0.65
C HIS A 433 -19.24 -9.63 -0.75
N CYS A 434 -18.11 -10.25 -0.39
CA CYS A 434 -16.78 -9.64 -0.44
C CYS A 434 -16.13 -9.66 -1.83
N LEU A 435 -16.64 -10.46 -2.78
CA LEU A 435 -16.01 -10.67 -4.09
C LEU A 435 -16.00 -9.39 -4.95
N PRO A 436 -17.15 -8.71 -5.17
CA PRO A 436 -17.18 -7.51 -6.02
C PRO A 436 -16.45 -6.32 -5.38
N LEU A 437 -16.16 -6.38 -4.08
CA LEU A 437 -15.47 -5.32 -3.34
C LEU A 437 -13.94 -5.44 -3.39
N CYS A 438 -13.42 -6.57 -3.89
CA CYS A 438 -11.98 -6.83 -3.89
C CYS A 438 -11.33 -6.30 -5.17
N PRO A 439 -10.52 -5.21 -5.14
CA PRO A 439 -9.84 -4.70 -6.32
C PRO A 439 -8.79 -5.69 -6.86
N GLN A 440 -8.31 -6.62 -6.02
CA GLN A 440 -7.42 -7.70 -6.42
C GLN A 440 -8.16 -8.96 -6.89
N GLN A 441 -9.49 -8.93 -6.96
CA GLN A 441 -10.35 -10.03 -7.41
C GLN A 441 -10.04 -11.40 -6.77
N ILE A 442 -9.62 -11.38 -5.50
CA ILE A 442 -9.32 -12.60 -4.73
C ILE A 442 -10.62 -13.38 -4.52
N MET A 443 -10.60 -14.68 -4.79
CA MET A 443 -11.67 -15.61 -4.43
C MET A 443 -11.68 -15.80 -2.90
N ILE A 444 -12.11 -14.73 -2.20
CA ILE A 444 -12.03 -14.60 -0.74
C ILE A 444 -12.67 -15.79 -0.01
N PRO A 445 -13.88 -16.28 -0.36
CA PRO A 445 -14.46 -17.44 0.31
C PRO A 445 -13.58 -18.69 0.21
N ASP A 446 -13.00 -18.95 -0.96
CA ASP A 446 -12.16 -20.14 -1.19
C ASP A 446 -10.88 -20.07 -0.35
N GLU A 447 -10.26 -18.89 -0.30
CA GLU A 447 -9.07 -18.68 0.52
C GLU A 447 -9.39 -18.78 2.03
N MET A 448 -10.55 -18.28 2.47
CA MET A 448 -11.00 -18.44 3.85
C MET A 448 -11.23 -19.94 4.19
N HIS A 449 -11.89 -20.70 3.34
CA HIS A 449 -12.10 -22.13 3.52
C HIS A 449 -10.77 -22.92 3.50
N ARG A 450 -9.83 -22.52 2.62
CA ARG A 450 -8.49 -23.13 2.56
C ARG A 450 -7.73 -22.92 3.87
N ILE A 451 -7.77 -21.70 4.42
CA ILE A 451 -7.12 -21.37 5.70
C ILE A 451 -7.80 -22.12 6.86
N SER A 452 -9.14 -22.16 6.89
CA SER A 452 -9.89 -22.94 7.91
C SER A 452 -9.49 -24.41 7.89
N SER A 453 -9.47 -25.04 6.70
CA SER A 453 -9.07 -26.44 6.54
C SER A 453 -7.61 -26.68 6.98
N PHE A 454 -6.71 -25.73 6.73
CA PHE A 454 -5.33 -25.80 7.21
C PHE A 454 -5.27 -25.74 8.74
N VAL A 455 -6.01 -24.84 9.37
CA VAL A 455 -6.09 -24.71 10.83
C VAL A 455 -6.64 -25.99 11.46
N ASP A 456 -7.67 -26.62 10.86
CA ASP A 456 -8.26 -27.86 11.34
C ASP A 456 -7.28 -29.04 11.27
N LYS A 457 -6.50 -29.13 10.18
CA LYS A 457 -5.39 -30.10 10.11
C LYS A 457 -4.37 -29.89 11.22
N LEU A 458 -3.99 -28.64 11.49
CA LEU A 458 -3.05 -28.35 12.58
C LEU A 458 -3.63 -28.73 13.96
N LYS A 459 -4.94 -28.54 14.19
CA LYS A 459 -5.61 -28.91 15.45
C LYS A 459 -5.72 -30.43 15.60
N ALA A 460 -6.06 -31.14 14.53
CA ALA A 460 -6.23 -32.60 14.55
C ALA A 460 -4.92 -33.37 14.80
N ASN A 461 -3.79 -32.82 14.39
CA ASN A 461 -2.46 -33.44 14.49
C ASN A 461 -1.70 -32.98 15.77
N SER A 462 -2.37 -33.03 16.92
CA SER A 462 -1.82 -32.64 18.24
C SER A 462 -0.85 -33.67 18.84
#